data_a7f87f81a79af855c10630b87bf0938b
#
_entry.id   a7f87f81a79af855c10630b87bf0938b
#
_cell.length_a   1.000
_cell.length_b   1.000
_cell.length_c   1.000
_cell.angle_alpha   90.00
_cell.angle_beta   90.00
_cell.angle_gamma   90.00
#
_symmetry.space_group_name_H-M   'P 1'
#
loop_
_entity.id
_entity.type
_entity.pdbx_description
1 polymer ?
#
loop_
_entity_poly.entity_id
_entity_poly.type
_entity_poly.pdbx_seq_one_letter_code
_entity_poly.pdbx_strand_id
1 'polypeptide(L)'
;FLLPRNSDEARAIKPLINYHFAGNLPVYAPSTADTGVNDPALNRDLAGLRILARPGRLQPETVPGAEASATPPGALYDLGADALALARRWWRMSSGTANASYGGLTGRVETGASGTLYRELRLAEFDRGVLREL
;
A
#
# COMPACT_ATOMS: atom_id res chain seq x y z
N PHE A 1 10.53 -15.16 0.60
CA PHE A 1 9.17 -14.59 0.70
C PHE A 1 8.45 -15.17 1.90
N LEU A 2 7.77 -14.32 2.67
CA LEU A 2 6.87 -14.68 3.74
C LEU A 2 5.41 -14.49 3.23
N LEU A 3 4.57 -15.52 3.37
CA LEU A 3 3.17 -15.48 2.90
C LEU A 3 2.20 -15.64 4.07
N PRO A 4 2.11 -14.65 4.97
CA PRO A 4 1.20 -14.71 6.11
C PRO A 4 -0.25 -14.49 5.64
N ARG A 5 -1.19 -15.10 6.32
CA ARG A 5 -2.63 -14.90 6.09
C ARG A 5 -3.11 -13.54 6.57
N ASN A 6 -2.46 -13.02 7.62
CA ASN A 6 -2.78 -11.73 8.24
C ASN A 6 -1.54 -11.15 8.95
N SER A 7 -1.70 -9.96 9.51
CA SER A 7 -0.64 -9.24 10.22
C SER A 7 -0.20 -9.92 11.53
N ASP A 8 -1.09 -10.65 12.21
CA ASP A 8 -0.74 -11.36 13.46
C ASP A 8 0.24 -12.49 13.16
N GLU A 9 -0.05 -13.26 12.12
CA GLU A 9 0.83 -14.34 11.66
C GLU A 9 2.18 -13.78 11.17
N ALA A 10 2.18 -12.64 10.48
CA ALA A 10 3.41 -11.96 10.06
C ALA A 10 4.27 -11.58 11.26
N ARG A 11 3.68 -11.01 12.32
CA ARG A 11 4.35 -10.65 13.57
C ARG A 11 4.90 -11.85 14.32
N ALA A 12 4.21 -12.98 14.27
CA ALA A 12 4.67 -14.21 14.91
C ALA A 12 5.87 -14.83 14.15
N ILE A 13 5.88 -14.80 12.82
CA ILE A 13 6.88 -15.50 12.01
C ILE A 13 8.13 -14.63 11.78
N LYS A 14 7.99 -13.32 11.56
CA LYS A 14 9.13 -12.46 11.21
C LYS A 14 10.28 -12.50 12.23
N PRO A 15 10.05 -12.47 13.57
CA PRO A 15 11.11 -12.62 14.56
C PRO A 15 11.83 -13.98 14.49
N LEU A 16 11.11 -15.07 14.16
CA LEU A 16 11.70 -16.39 14.02
C LEU A 16 12.73 -16.43 12.87
N ILE A 17 12.45 -15.73 11.77
CA ILE A 17 13.41 -15.60 10.66
C ILE A 17 14.70 -14.94 11.15
N ASN A 18 14.61 -13.89 11.94
CA ASN A 18 15.75 -13.19 12.52
C ASN A 18 16.53 -14.09 13.49
N TYR A 19 15.80 -14.84 14.32
CA TYR A 19 16.37 -15.78 15.30
C TYR A 19 17.19 -16.90 14.62
N HIS A 20 16.76 -17.39 13.48
CA HIS A 20 17.45 -18.42 12.71
C HIS A 20 18.55 -17.85 11.79
N PHE A 21 19.20 -16.77 12.20
CA PHE A 21 20.35 -16.13 11.52
C PHE A 21 20.07 -15.60 10.11
N ALA A 22 18.81 -15.41 9.76
CA ALA A 22 18.41 -14.84 8.48
C ALA A 22 18.07 -13.33 8.56
N GLY A 23 18.49 -12.64 9.63
CA GLY A 23 18.18 -11.23 9.87
C GLY A 23 18.73 -10.25 8.82
N ASN A 24 19.79 -10.66 8.10
CA ASN A 24 20.38 -9.86 7.03
C ASN A 24 19.72 -10.06 5.66
N LEU A 25 18.78 -11.01 5.55
CA LEU A 25 18.08 -11.27 4.30
C LEU A 25 16.86 -10.33 4.16
N PRO A 26 16.66 -9.74 2.97
CA PRO A 26 15.46 -8.97 2.71
C PRO A 26 14.25 -9.93 2.70
N VAL A 27 13.26 -9.63 3.55
CA VAL A 27 12.03 -10.42 3.66
C VAL A 27 10.87 -9.65 3.01
N TYR A 28 10.23 -10.26 2.04
CA TYR A 28 9.10 -9.68 1.31
C TYR A 28 7.81 -10.40 1.69
N ALA A 29 6.73 -9.65 1.88
CA ALA A 29 5.40 -10.19 2.16
C ALA A 29 4.31 -9.44 1.35
N PRO A 30 3.13 -10.05 1.18
CA PRO A 30 1.98 -9.36 0.62
C PRO A 30 1.45 -8.30 1.61
N SER A 31 0.63 -7.38 1.11
CA SER A 31 0.02 -6.30 1.91
C SER A 31 -0.88 -6.79 3.05
N THR A 32 -1.27 -8.06 3.07
CA THR A 32 -1.99 -8.70 4.19
C THR A 32 -1.18 -8.72 5.50
N ALA A 33 0.15 -8.57 5.42
CA ALA A 33 1.02 -8.44 6.58
C ALA A 33 0.88 -7.09 7.31
N ASP A 34 0.29 -6.07 6.66
CA ASP A 34 0.09 -4.73 7.23
C ASP A 34 -1.28 -4.62 7.90
N THR A 35 -1.32 -4.05 9.10
CA THR A 35 -2.57 -3.71 9.81
C THR A 35 -3.27 -2.48 9.23
N GLY A 36 -2.59 -1.69 8.42
CA GLY A 36 -3.07 -0.39 7.95
C GLY A 36 -2.81 0.77 8.91
N VAL A 37 -2.24 0.51 10.08
CA VAL A 37 -1.99 1.52 11.11
C VAL A 37 -0.49 1.67 11.38
N ASN A 38 -0.01 2.91 11.51
CA ASN A 38 1.34 3.21 11.95
C ASN A 38 1.38 3.22 13.48
N ASP A 39 1.48 2.04 14.08
CA ASP A 39 1.64 1.86 15.52
C ASP A 39 3.02 1.22 15.79
N PRO A 40 3.99 2.00 16.30
CA PRO A 40 5.33 1.50 16.59
C PRO A 40 5.37 0.33 17.57
N ALA A 41 4.47 0.29 18.54
CA ALA A 41 4.41 -0.79 19.52
C ALA A 41 3.87 -2.07 18.89
N LEU A 42 2.78 -1.95 18.13
CA LEU A 42 2.11 -3.07 17.47
C LEU A 42 2.96 -3.69 16.34
N ASN A 43 3.65 -2.84 15.58
CA ASN A 43 4.38 -3.25 14.37
C ASN A 43 5.88 -3.49 14.60
N ARG A 44 6.35 -3.41 15.86
CA ARG A 44 7.78 -3.58 16.20
C ARG A 44 8.37 -4.86 15.63
N ASP A 45 7.62 -5.96 15.69
CA ASP A 45 8.07 -7.28 15.28
C ASP A 45 8.12 -7.44 13.74
N LEU A 46 7.59 -6.48 12.99
CA LEU A 46 7.66 -6.43 11.53
C LEU A 46 8.91 -5.71 10.99
N ALA A 47 9.80 -5.21 11.85
CA ALA A 47 10.97 -4.44 11.43
C ALA A 47 11.77 -5.16 10.32
N GLY A 48 12.09 -4.42 9.24
CA GLY A 48 12.78 -4.94 8.06
C GLY A 48 11.90 -5.78 7.11
N LEU A 49 10.58 -5.90 7.36
CA LEU A 49 9.67 -6.55 6.44
C LEU A 49 9.29 -5.59 5.31
N ARG A 50 9.42 -6.06 4.06
CA ARG A 50 9.11 -5.29 2.85
C ARG A 50 7.79 -5.73 2.25
N ILE A 51 6.96 -4.76 1.91
CA ILE A 51 5.66 -5.00 1.27
C ILE A 51 5.43 -4.02 0.13
N LEU A 52 4.55 -4.38 -0.79
CA LEU A 52 3.99 -3.44 -1.75
C LEU A 52 2.85 -2.68 -1.09
N ALA A 53 2.98 -1.36 -1.00
CA ALA A 53 2.03 -0.49 -0.34
C ALA A 53 1.38 0.52 -1.30
N ARG A 54 0.18 0.96 -0.96
CA ARG A 54 -0.55 2.01 -1.65
C ARG A 54 -0.01 3.38 -1.22
N PRO A 55 0.05 4.40 -2.11
CA PRO A 55 0.42 5.77 -1.72
C PRO A 55 -0.41 6.32 -0.56
N GLY A 56 -1.74 6.13 -0.56
CA GLY A 56 -2.61 6.58 0.54
C GLY A 56 -2.29 5.93 1.90
N ARG A 57 -1.64 4.76 1.90
CA ARG A 57 -1.14 4.12 3.13
C ARG A 57 0.18 4.70 3.61
N LEU A 58 1.05 5.11 2.67
CA LEU A 58 2.37 5.67 2.96
C LEU A 58 2.31 7.14 3.36
N GLN A 59 1.37 7.87 2.77
CA GLN A 59 1.17 9.31 2.94
C GLN A 59 -0.30 9.60 3.31
N PRO A 60 -0.77 9.17 4.49
CA PRO A 60 -2.17 9.31 4.87
C PRO A 60 -2.62 10.77 4.92
N GLU A 61 -1.72 11.72 5.15
CA GLU A 61 -1.98 13.16 5.13
C GLU A 61 -2.41 13.68 3.76
N THR A 62 -2.11 12.96 2.69
CA THR A 62 -2.53 13.34 1.33
C THR A 62 -3.93 12.88 0.98
N VAL A 63 -4.54 12.05 1.84
CA VAL A 63 -5.89 11.50 1.63
C VAL A 63 -6.94 12.56 2.01
N PRO A 64 -7.81 12.99 1.09
CA PRO A 64 -8.86 13.96 1.40
C PRO A 64 -9.73 13.49 2.56
N GLY A 65 -9.94 14.33 3.56
CA GLY A 65 -10.75 14.02 4.74
C GLY A 65 -10.06 13.17 5.82
N ALA A 66 -8.78 12.81 5.67
CA ALA A 66 -8.03 12.08 6.69
C ALA A 66 -7.94 12.84 8.02
N GLU A 67 -7.86 14.17 7.93
CA GLU A 67 -7.79 15.06 9.10
C GLU A 67 -9.04 15.00 9.99
N ALA A 68 -10.19 14.64 9.43
CA ALA A 68 -11.48 14.59 10.14
C ALA A 68 -11.73 13.25 10.83
N SER A 69 -10.87 12.26 10.64
CA SER A 69 -11.05 10.90 11.14
C SER A 69 -9.96 10.50 12.12
N ALA A 70 -10.36 9.99 13.28
CA ALA A 70 -9.44 9.37 14.25
C ALA A 70 -8.78 8.09 13.70
N THR A 71 -9.34 7.50 12.64
CA THR A 71 -8.81 6.33 11.96
C THR A 71 -8.47 6.70 10.53
N PRO A 72 -7.23 6.44 10.04
CA PRO A 72 -6.87 6.72 8.66
C PRO A 72 -7.82 6.01 7.68
N PRO A 73 -8.18 6.65 6.56
CA PRO A 73 -8.99 6.04 5.54
C PRO A 73 -8.38 4.73 5.04
N GLY A 74 -9.19 3.70 4.91
CA GLY A 74 -8.75 2.36 4.52
C GLY A 74 -8.69 2.15 3.01
N ALA A 75 -8.33 0.94 2.60
CA ALA A 75 -8.18 0.54 1.20
C ALA A 75 -9.44 0.79 0.34
N LEU A 76 -10.62 0.58 0.93
CA LEU A 76 -11.89 0.79 0.23
C LEU A 76 -12.17 2.26 -0.04
N TYR A 77 -11.79 3.14 0.89
CA TYR A 77 -11.88 4.58 0.69
C TYR A 77 -10.96 5.03 -0.46
N ASP A 78 -9.69 4.61 -0.43
CA ASP A 78 -8.73 4.93 -1.47
C ASP A 78 -9.22 4.48 -2.85
N LEU A 79 -9.77 3.26 -2.92
CA LEU A 79 -10.33 2.70 -4.15
C LEU A 79 -11.53 3.52 -4.65
N GLY A 80 -12.43 3.90 -3.75
CA GLY A 80 -13.62 4.71 -4.09
C GLY A 80 -13.25 6.11 -4.58
N ALA A 81 -12.29 6.76 -3.92
CA ALA A 81 -11.78 8.07 -4.31
C ALA A 81 -11.13 8.04 -5.69
N ASP A 82 -10.28 7.04 -5.95
CA ASP A 82 -9.62 6.86 -7.25
C ASP A 82 -10.62 6.51 -8.35
N ALA A 83 -11.59 5.64 -8.08
CA ALA A 83 -12.64 5.29 -9.03
C ALA A 83 -13.46 6.51 -9.45
N LEU A 84 -13.83 7.38 -8.48
CA LEU A 84 -14.54 8.62 -8.77
C LEU A 84 -13.69 9.60 -9.60
N ALA A 85 -12.41 9.74 -9.24
CA ALA A 85 -11.48 10.60 -9.96
C ALA A 85 -11.27 10.13 -11.40
N LEU A 86 -11.09 8.81 -11.59
CA LEU A 86 -10.97 8.20 -12.93
C LEU A 86 -12.26 8.37 -13.74
N ALA A 87 -13.44 8.14 -13.14
CA ALA A 87 -14.72 8.31 -13.83
C ALA A 87 -14.91 9.77 -14.31
N ARG A 88 -14.62 10.75 -13.45
CA ARG A 88 -14.68 12.18 -13.81
C ARG A 88 -13.67 12.54 -14.92
N ARG A 89 -12.48 11.96 -14.89
CA ARG A 89 -11.46 12.16 -15.92
C ARG A 89 -11.88 11.50 -17.23
N TRP A 90 -12.35 10.26 -17.19
CA TRP A 90 -12.84 9.52 -18.35
C TRP A 90 -13.98 10.25 -19.05
N TRP A 91 -14.96 10.74 -18.27
CA TRP A 91 -16.07 11.53 -18.82
C TRP A 91 -15.61 12.77 -19.58
N ARG A 92 -14.55 13.43 -19.12
CA ARG A 92 -13.97 14.61 -19.78
C ARG A 92 -13.10 14.26 -21.01
N MET A 93 -12.58 13.04 -21.06
CA MET A 93 -11.67 12.55 -22.11
C MET A 93 -12.39 11.75 -23.21
N SER A 94 -13.72 11.83 -23.33
CA SER A 94 -14.55 11.03 -24.25
C SER A 94 -14.21 11.13 -25.74
N SER A 95 -13.09 11.75 -26.07
CA SER A 95 -12.52 11.87 -27.40
C SER A 95 -11.08 11.33 -27.48
N GLY A 96 -10.91 10.03 -27.26
CA GLY A 96 -9.89 9.27 -28.00
C GLY A 96 -8.43 9.37 -27.63
N THR A 97 -8.01 9.70 -26.39
CA THR A 97 -6.61 9.57 -25.98
C THR A 97 -6.39 8.26 -25.22
N ALA A 98 -5.95 7.24 -25.95
CA ALA A 98 -5.29 6.06 -25.39
C ALA A 98 -4.03 6.52 -24.62
N ASN A 99 -3.83 5.97 -23.41
CA ASN A 99 -2.71 6.19 -22.48
C ASN A 99 -2.87 7.39 -21.52
N ALA A 100 -3.94 7.37 -20.72
CA ALA A 100 -4.02 8.27 -19.55
C ALA A 100 -3.34 7.62 -18.34
N SER A 101 -2.35 8.30 -17.79
CA SER A 101 -1.76 7.96 -16.50
C SER A 101 -2.41 8.81 -15.41
N TYR A 102 -2.72 8.20 -14.27
CA TYR A 102 -3.31 8.84 -13.10
C TYR A 102 -2.58 8.39 -11.83
N GLY A 103 -2.04 9.33 -11.07
CA GLY A 103 -1.49 9.07 -9.74
C GLY A 103 -2.60 9.15 -8.71
N GLY A 104 -2.98 8.01 -8.15
CA GLY A 104 -4.05 7.88 -7.18
C GLY A 104 -3.58 7.42 -5.80
N LEU A 105 -4.53 7.32 -4.88
CA LEU A 105 -4.31 6.81 -3.52
C LEU A 105 -4.01 5.31 -3.50
N THR A 106 -4.54 4.57 -4.49
CA THR A 106 -4.30 3.13 -4.63
C THR A 106 -3.03 2.79 -5.38
N GLY A 107 -2.42 3.77 -6.06
CA GLY A 107 -1.23 3.61 -6.88
C GLY A 107 -1.30 4.44 -8.15
N ARG A 108 -0.25 4.35 -8.96
CA ARG A 108 -0.27 4.91 -10.30
C ARG A 108 -1.04 3.97 -11.21
N VAL A 109 -2.11 4.48 -11.80
CA VAL A 109 -2.95 3.74 -12.74
C VAL A 109 -2.66 4.19 -14.17
N GLU A 110 -2.43 3.25 -15.06
CA GLU A 110 -2.21 3.48 -16.49
C GLU A 110 -3.19 2.64 -17.30
N THR A 111 -3.73 3.26 -18.37
CA THR A 111 -4.62 2.54 -19.31
C THR A 111 -3.79 1.98 -20.45
N GLY A 112 -3.85 0.66 -20.66
CA GLY A 112 -3.28 0.00 -21.84
C GLY A 112 -4.19 0.10 -23.07
N ALA A 113 -3.65 -0.25 -24.24
CA ALA A 113 -4.32 -0.15 -25.54
C ALA A 113 -5.62 -0.98 -25.63
N SER A 114 -5.77 -2.01 -24.82
CA SER A 114 -6.95 -2.91 -24.80
C SER A 114 -8.00 -2.52 -23.75
N GLY A 115 -7.88 -1.34 -23.12
CA GLY A 115 -8.71 -0.95 -21.99
C GLY A 115 -8.31 -1.62 -20.65
N THR A 116 -7.20 -2.36 -20.64
CA THR A 116 -6.63 -2.94 -19.42
C THR A 116 -6.09 -1.82 -18.53
N LEU A 117 -6.35 -1.93 -17.23
CA LEU A 117 -5.77 -1.02 -16.23
C LEU A 117 -4.56 -1.69 -15.58
N TYR A 118 -3.44 -1.02 -15.64
CA TYR A 118 -2.23 -1.39 -14.90
C TYR A 118 -2.11 -0.50 -13.68
N ARG A 119 -1.77 -1.10 -12.54
CA ARG A 119 -1.57 -0.36 -11.29
C ARG A 119 -0.18 -0.64 -10.75
N GLU A 120 0.57 0.41 -10.51
CA GLU A 120 1.88 0.38 -9.87
C GLU A 120 1.74 0.72 -8.39
N LEU A 121 2.26 -0.16 -7.54
CA LEU A 121 2.37 0.01 -6.10
C LEU A 121 3.79 0.44 -5.74
N ARG A 122 3.97 0.97 -4.52
CA ARG A 122 5.28 1.38 -4.02
C ARG A 122 5.85 0.33 -3.09
N LEU A 123 7.16 0.08 -3.24
CA LEU A 123 7.86 -0.78 -2.30
C LEU A 123 8.12 -0.01 -1.01
N ALA A 124 7.79 -0.63 0.11
CA ALA A 124 7.95 -0.03 1.42
C ALA A 124 8.50 -1.04 2.43
N GLU A 125 9.12 -0.55 3.48
CA GLU A 125 9.70 -1.35 4.56
C GLU A 125 9.20 -0.84 5.92
N PHE A 126 8.98 -1.77 6.86
CA PHE A 126 8.72 -1.41 8.26
C PHE A 126 10.00 -0.97 8.94
N ASP A 127 10.13 0.33 9.19
CA ASP A 127 11.20 0.93 10.00
C ASP A 127 10.62 1.36 11.35
N ARG A 128 11.10 0.74 12.44
CA ARG A 128 10.66 1.03 13.82
C ARG A 128 9.13 1.03 14.00
N GLY A 129 8.45 0.10 13.35
CA GLY A 129 7.00 -0.05 13.41
C GLY A 129 6.19 0.93 12.56
N VAL A 130 6.86 1.76 11.77
CA VAL A 130 6.23 2.67 10.80
C VAL A 130 6.59 2.21 9.39
N LEU A 131 5.60 2.16 8.52
CA LEU A 131 5.82 1.79 7.12
C LEU A 131 6.36 3.00 6.35
N ARG A 132 7.53 2.84 5.70
CA ARG A 132 8.23 3.86 4.92
C ARG A 132 8.51 3.39 3.51
N GLU A 133 8.38 4.27 2.54
CA GLU A 133 8.79 4.02 1.16
C GLU A 133 10.30 3.84 1.06
N LEU A 134 10.75 2.89 0.22
CA LEU A 134 12.15 2.60 -0.06
C LEU A 134 12.67 3.39 -1.27
#